data_5cbabeabc55ada0c31a1712251c80c0b
#
_entry.id   5cbabeabc55ada0c31a1712251c80c0b
#
_cell.length_a   1.000
_cell.length_b   1.000
_cell.length_c   1.000
_cell.angle_alpha   90.00
_cell.angle_beta   90.00
_cell.angle_gamma   90.00
#
_symmetry.space_group_name_H-M   'P 1'
#
loop_
_entity.id
_entity.type
_entity.pdbx_description
1 polymer ?
#
loop_
_entity_poly.entity_id
_entity_poly.type
_entity_poly.pdbx_seq_one_letter_code
_entity_poly.pdbx_strand_id
1 'polypeptide(L)'
;MLSPLGKAVALACSLAMCVSLAACSSSSSDSKSSSDSSDKKGQIAGVTAKGKLGEKPTISFNTPMTVSDGSYVVLQKGDGDVIEEGDRVCAQGIALNVKDGTELMDTWTKNTPDCSLKVDSKTLSSTYYNQIKGAKINTTIGFGVNAQDSSGYSYILAMTFVSKSKDLKKATGEEVKDVPANLPKVTRAKNGKPSIDMNGQGSVDSLISQTLIKGNGAKLTDKNTVVVKYTGWLTDGKQFDSSWDRDSTIDADL
;
A
#
# COMPACT_ATOMS: atom_id res chain seq x y z
N MET A 1 41.27 1.10 17.12
CA MET A 1 40.63 0.18 16.14
C MET A 1 39.16 0.52 16.12
N LEU A 2 38.75 1.35 15.17
CA LEU A 2 37.38 1.85 15.01
C LEU A 2 36.67 0.97 13.98
N SER A 3 35.59 0.32 14.40
CA SER A 3 34.68 -0.46 13.53
C SER A 3 33.74 0.49 12.78
N PRO A 4 33.51 0.33 11.48
CA PRO A 4 32.57 1.20 10.77
C PRO A 4 31.13 0.75 11.04
N LEU A 5 30.34 1.69 11.54
CA LEU A 5 28.89 1.62 11.69
C LEU A 5 28.25 1.40 10.30
N GLY A 6 27.66 0.24 10.09
CA GLY A 6 26.76 -0.01 8.96
C GLY A 6 25.51 0.86 9.09
N LYS A 7 25.33 1.80 8.18
CA LYS A 7 24.09 2.57 8.03
C LYS A 7 23.03 1.65 7.43
N ALA A 8 22.14 1.17 8.26
CA ALA A 8 20.89 0.56 7.80
C ALA A 8 20.03 1.67 7.17
N VAL A 9 19.96 1.68 5.85
CA VAL A 9 18.99 2.50 5.12
C VAL A 9 17.65 1.79 5.23
N ALA A 10 16.83 2.23 6.17
CA ALA A 10 15.41 1.87 6.20
C ALA A 10 14.75 2.61 5.02
N LEU A 11 14.63 1.92 3.89
CA LEU A 11 13.84 2.42 2.77
C LEU A 11 12.37 2.17 3.11
N ALA A 12 11.74 3.13 3.78
CA ALA A 12 10.29 3.18 3.88
C ALA A 12 9.77 3.50 2.47
N CYS A 13 9.33 2.48 1.74
CA CYS A 13 8.57 2.65 0.50
C CYS A 13 7.18 3.19 0.84
N SER A 14 7.11 4.46 1.25
CA SER A 14 5.87 5.21 1.13
C SER A 14 5.69 5.50 -0.35
N LEU A 15 4.70 4.88 -0.97
CA LEU A 15 4.22 5.19 -2.32
C LEU A 15 3.65 6.62 -2.36
N ALA A 16 4.54 7.62 -2.28
CA ALA A 16 4.18 9.02 -2.53
C ALA A 16 4.06 9.21 -4.04
N MET A 17 2.86 9.11 -4.56
CA MET A 17 2.55 9.41 -5.96
C MET A 17 2.52 10.92 -6.16
N CYS A 18 3.58 11.46 -6.76
CA CYS A 18 3.60 12.83 -7.24
C CYS A 18 2.76 12.97 -8.50
N VAL A 19 1.73 13.82 -8.43
CA VAL A 19 0.97 14.28 -9.59
C VAL A 19 1.79 15.35 -10.30
N SER A 20 2.34 15.04 -11.49
CA SER A 20 2.94 16.03 -12.37
C SER A 20 1.94 16.43 -13.46
N LEU A 21 1.54 17.71 -13.45
CA LEU A 21 0.83 18.36 -14.55
C LEU A 21 1.82 18.62 -15.69
N ALA A 22 1.59 18.01 -16.83
CA ALA A 22 2.29 18.36 -18.07
C ALA A 22 1.39 19.21 -18.95
N ALA A 23 1.88 20.41 -19.31
CA ALA A 23 1.25 21.33 -20.23
C ALA A 23 1.48 20.90 -21.69
N CYS A 24 0.44 21.09 -22.51
CA CYS A 24 0.42 20.87 -23.96
C CYS A 24 1.29 21.85 -24.73
N SER A 25 1.95 21.38 -25.78
CA SER A 25 2.12 22.18 -27.00
C SER A 25 2.04 21.30 -28.24
N SER A 26 1.26 21.77 -29.20
CA SER A 26 0.88 21.19 -30.47
C SER A 26 1.95 21.39 -31.56
N SER A 27 2.14 20.41 -32.43
CA SER A 27 2.26 20.65 -33.89
C SER A 27 2.12 19.33 -34.66
N SER A 28 1.37 19.47 -35.75
CA SER A 28 0.89 18.47 -36.68
C SER A 28 1.93 18.02 -37.71
N SER A 29 1.85 16.77 -38.13
CA SER A 29 1.84 16.40 -39.57
C SER A 29 1.58 14.90 -39.78
N ASP A 30 0.74 14.62 -40.76
CA ASP A 30 0.20 13.34 -41.18
C ASP A 30 1.22 12.33 -41.68
N SER A 31 0.99 11.05 -41.37
CA SER A 31 1.13 9.96 -42.33
C SER A 31 0.38 8.70 -41.80
N LYS A 32 -0.61 8.27 -42.59
CA LYS A 32 -1.38 7.03 -42.41
C LYS A 32 -0.49 5.81 -42.60
N SER A 33 -0.50 4.92 -41.64
CA SER A 33 -0.35 3.48 -41.86
C SER A 33 -1.13 2.74 -40.75
N SER A 34 -2.19 2.06 -41.19
CA SER A 34 -3.04 1.21 -40.34
C SER A 34 -2.31 -0.07 -40.00
N SER A 35 -2.05 -0.30 -38.72
CA SER A 35 -1.92 -1.63 -38.14
C SER A 35 -2.32 -1.57 -36.67
N ASP A 36 -3.27 -2.39 -36.35
CA ASP A 36 -3.86 -2.69 -35.05
C ASP A 36 -2.76 -2.96 -34.01
N SER A 37 -2.43 -1.98 -33.18
CA SER A 37 -1.46 -2.10 -32.08
C SER A 37 -1.82 -1.19 -30.90
N SER A 38 -3.09 -1.24 -30.46
CA SER A 38 -3.59 -0.34 -29.42
C SER A 38 -3.26 -0.75 -27.96
N ASP A 39 -2.50 -1.86 -27.70
CA ASP A 39 -2.29 -2.33 -26.32
C ASP A 39 -0.82 -2.61 -25.91
N LYS A 40 0.18 -2.15 -26.65
CA LYS A 40 1.59 -2.45 -26.32
C LYS A 40 2.38 -1.29 -25.69
N LYS A 41 1.78 -0.14 -25.43
CA LYS A 41 2.46 0.93 -24.70
C LYS A 41 2.56 0.55 -23.22
N GLY A 42 3.78 0.30 -22.75
CA GLY A 42 4.09 0.04 -21.35
C GLY A 42 4.45 -1.39 -21.01
N GLN A 43 4.47 -2.35 -21.94
CA GLN A 43 4.90 -3.72 -21.62
C GLN A 43 6.41 -3.87 -21.57
N ILE A 44 6.91 -4.49 -20.50
CA ILE A 44 8.33 -4.89 -20.35
C ILE A 44 8.53 -6.24 -21.06
N ALA A 45 9.47 -6.30 -22.00
CA ALA A 45 9.83 -7.54 -22.69
C ALA A 45 11.03 -8.22 -22.02
N GLY A 46 11.15 -9.54 -22.21
CA GLY A 46 12.34 -10.30 -21.81
C GLY A 46 12.47 -10.60 -20.31
N VAL A 47 11.43 -10.33 -19.52
CA VAL A 47 11.37 -10.68 -18.09
C VAL A 47 10.48 -11.90 -17.90
N THR A 48 10.94 -12.86 -17.12
CA THR A 48 10.21 -14.10 -16.82
C THR A 48 10.23 -14.39 -15.33
N ALA A 49 9.24 -15.13 -14.84
CA ALA A 49 9.22 -15.68 -13.50
C ALA A 49 9.05 -17.20 -13.52
N LYS A 50 9.70 -17.87 -12.58
CA LYS A 50 9.56 -19.29 -12.29
C LYS A 50 9.26 -19.48 -10.81
N GLY A 51 8.55 -20.53 -10.48
CA GLY A 51 8.17 -20.86 -9.11
C GLY A 51 6.69 -21.17 -9.02
N LYS A 52 6.27 -21.56 -7.82
CA LYS A 52 4.89 -21.89 -7.51
C LYS A 52 4.09 -20.60 -7.25
N LEU A 53 2.83 -20.58 -7.66
CA LEU A 53 1.96 -19.44 -7.45
C LEU A 53 1.82 -19.13 -5.94
N GLY A 54 1.92 -17.85 -5.58
CA GLY A 54 1.83 -17.41 -4.18
C GLY A 54 3.07 -17.65 -3.33
N GLU A 55 4.15 -18.20 -3.90
CA GLU A 55 5.46 -18.34 -3.26
C GLU A 55 6.48 -17.36 -3.89
N LYS A 56 7.65 -17.17 -3.24
CA LYS A 56 8.72 -16.31 -3.77
C LYS A 56 9.12 -16.75 -5.17
N PRO A 57 8.87 -15.96 -6.22
CA PRO A 57 9.26 -16.34 -7.58
C PRO A 57 10.76 -16.09 -7.81
N THR A 58 11.34 -16.86 -8.71
CA THR A 58 12.64 -16.54 -9.29
C THR A 58 12.42 -15.72 -10.55
N ILE A 59 12.84 -14.46 -10.53
CA ILE A 59 12.72 -13.52 -11.65
C ILE A 59 14.00 -13.56 -12.46
N SER A 60 13.89 -13.62 -13.79
CA SER A 60 15.03 -13.67 -14.70
C SER A 60 14.84 -12.74 -15.88
N PHE A 61 15.89 -12.00 -16.23
CA PHE A 61 15.99 -11.14 -17.40
C PHE A 61 17.45 -10.96 -17.80
N ASN A 62 17.69 -10.51 -19.03
CA ASN A 62 19.04 -10.19 -19.51
C ASN A 62 19.48 -8.82 -18.98
N THR A 63 20.69 -8.74 -18.47
CA THR A 63 21.32 -7.51 -18.00
C THR A 63 22.44 -7.03 -18.93
N PRO A 64 22.63 -5.72 -19.11
CA PRO A 64 21.76 -4.65 -18.62
C PRO A 64 20.48 -4.51 -19.46
N MET A 65 19.40 -4.03 -18.84
CA MET A 65 18.20 -3.64 -19.56
C MET A 65 17.72 -2.24 -19.11
N THR A 66 16.77 -1.68 -19.83
CA THR A 66 16.13 -0.41 -19.50
C THR A 66 14.65 -0.61 -19.26
N VAL A 67 14.09 0.15 -18.32
CA VAL A 67 12.66 0.19 -18.02
C VAL A 67 12.20 1.64 -17.98
N SER A 68 10.93 1.87 -18.28
CA SER A 68 10.28 3.16 -18.10
C SER A 68 9.35 3.10 -16.91
N ASP A 69 9.13 4.23 -16.26
CA ASP A 69 8.14 4.34 -15.20
C ASP A 69 6.76 3.94 -15.70
N GLY A 70 6.07 3.12 -14.91
CA GLY A 70 4.75 2.60 -15.24
C GLY A 70 4.75 1.54 -16.36
N SER A 71 5.89 1.09 -16.86
CA SER A 71 5.95 -0.11 -17.68
C SER A 71 5.67 -1.35 -16.81
N TYR A 72 5.11 -2.41 -17.40
CA TYR A 72 4.72 -3.60 -16.64
C TYR A 72 4.80 -4.88 -17.46
N VAL A 73 4.79 -6.01 -16.77
CA VAL A 73 4.64 -7.35 -17.36
C VAL A 73 3.92 -8.26 -16.37
N VAL A 74 2.92 -9.00 -16.84
CA VAL A 74 2.30 -10.06 -16.03
C VAL A 74 3.20 -11.29 -16.10
N LEU A 75 3.88 -11.58 -15.00
CA LEU A 75 4.88 -12.65 -14.91
C LEU A 75 4.24 -14.00 -14.62
N GLN A 76 3.26 -14.01 -13.72
CA GLN A 76 2.47 -15.21 -13.39
C GLN A 76 1.01 -14.81 -13.20
N LYS A 77 0.09 -15.55 -13.80
CA LYS A 77 -1.34 -15.37 -13.58
C LYS A 77 -1.77 -16.16 -12.36
N GLY A 78 -2.32 -15.47 -11.36
CA GLY A 78 -2.82 -16.09 -10.14
C GLY A 78 -4.07 -16.94 -10.34
N ASP A 79 -4.37 -17.73 -9.35
CA ASP A 79 -5.48 -18.70 -9.30
C ASP A 79 -6.49 -18.45 -8.16
N GLY A 80 -6.18 -17.48 -7.26
CA GLY A 80 -7.03 -17.13 -6.13
C GLY A 80 -8.21 -16.21 -6.49
N ASP A 81 -8.75 -15.55 -5.48
CA ASP A 81 -9.90 -14.64 -5.62
C ASP A 81 -9.57 -13.42 -6.49
N VAL A 82 -10.57 -12.93 -7.21
CA VAL A 82 -10.45 -11.74 -8.05
C VAL A 82 -10.34 -10.50 -7.17
N ILE A 83 -9.38 -9.64 -7.47
CA ILE A 83 -9.18 -8.35 -6.81
C ILE A 83 -10.18 -7.33 -7.39
N GLU A 84 -10.93 -6.67 -6.52
CA GLU A 84 -11.99 -5.74 -6.88
C GLU A 84 -11.69 -4.32 -6.39
N GLU A 85 -12.44 -3.36 -6.93
CA GLU A 85 -12.47 -1.99 -6.41
C GLU A 85 -12.75 -1.97 -4.91
N GLY A 86 -11.97 -1.18 -4.17
CA GLY A 86 -12.07 -1.03 -2.71
C GLY A 86 -11.47 -2.19 -1.91
N ASP A 87 -10.87 -3.20 -2.56
CA ASP A 87 -10.06 -4.19 -1.86
C ASP A 87 -8.78 -3.55 -1.33
N ARG A 88 -8.32 -4.02 -0.19
CA ARG A 88 -6.98 -3.83 0.32
C ARG A 88 -6.19 -5.10 0.04
N VAL A 89 -5.11 -4.97 -0.68
CA VAL A 89 -4.29 -6.09 -1.14
C VAL A 89 -2.98 -6.09 -0.38
N CYS A 90 -2.60 -7.26 0.14
CA CYS A 90 -1.26 -7.49 0.65
C CYS A 90 -0.38 -8.04 -0.48
N ALA A 91 0.78 -7.45 -0.68
CA ALA A 91 1.72 -7.87 -1.71
C ALA A 91 3.09 -8.17 -1.11
N GLN A 92 3.71 -9.26 -1.57
CA GLN A 92 5.13 -9.52 -1.38
C GLN A 92 5.90 -8.97 -2.57
N GLY A 93 7.06 -8.37 -2.34
CA GLY A 93 7.83 -7.71 -3.36
C GLY A 93 9.28 -8.17 -3.44
N ILE A 94 9.83 -8.12 -4.65
CA ILE A 94 11.26 -8.22 -4.94
C ILE A 94 11.60 -7.08 -5.89
N ALA A 95 12.58 -6.25 -5.56
CA ALA A 95 13.12 -5.25 -6.47
C ALA A 95 14.48 -5.70 -6.99
N LEU A 96 14.65 -5.70 -8.31
CA LEU A 96 15.86 -6.12 -8.99
C LEU A 96 16.44 -5.00 -9.84
N ASN A 97 17.70 -4.65 -9.62
CA ASN A 97 18.42 -3.67 -10.41
C ASN A 97 18.52 -4.13 -11.88
N VAL A 98 18.06 -3.30 -12.80
CA VAL A 98 18.08 -3.66 -14.23
C VAL A 98 19.47 -3.65 -14.85
N LYS A 99 20.47 -3.04 -14.19
CA LYS A 99 21.84 -2.98 -14.67
C LYS A 99 22.57 -4.31 -14.55
N ASP A 100 22.36 -5.03 -13.45
CA ASP A 100 23.16 -6.20 -13.07
C ASP A 100 22.33 -7.35 -12.46
N GLY A 101 21.03 -7.16 -12.26
CA GLY A 101 20.15 -8.17 -11.65
C GLY A 101 20.25 -8.27 -10.13
N THR A 102 21.00 -7.39 -9.46
CA THR A 102 21.16 -7.41 -8.01
C THR A 102 19.82 -7.19 -7.31
N GLU A 103 19.52 -7.99 -6.29
CA GLU A 103 18.33 -7.81 -5.44
C GLU A 103 18.52 -6.60 -4.52
N LEU A 104 17.66 -5.59 -4.71
CA LEU A 104 17.68 -4.33 -3.93
C LEU A 104 16.74 -4.39 -2.73
N MET A 105 15.65 -5.17 -2.84
CA MET A 105 14.64 -5.32 -1.80
C MET A 105 13.98 -6.68 -1.91
N ASP A 106 13.68 -7.28 -0.76
CA ASP A 106 12.94 -8.54 -0.63
C ASP A 106 12.10 -8.54 0.65
N THR A 107 10.79 -8.67 0.50
CA THR A 107 9.87 -8.79 1.64
C THR A 107 9.55 -10.23 2.01
N TRP A 108 9.87 -11.19 1.12
CA TRP A 108 9.58 -12.60 1.32
C TRP A 108 10.40 -13.24 2.43
N THR A 109 11.70 -12.93 2.50
CA THR A 109 12.62 -13.54 3.48
C THR A 109 12.16 -13.30 4.93
N LYS A 110 11.61 -12.13 5.21
CA LYS A 110 11.06 -11.78 6.52
C LYS A 110 9.57 -12.06 6.64
N ASN A 111 8.94 -12.48 5.55
CA ASN A 111 7.48 -12.62 5.45
C ASN A 111 6.72 -11.37 5.92
N THR A 112 7.12 -10.21 5.42
CA THR A 112 6.52 -8.91 5.74
C THR A 112 5.84 -8.33 4.50
N PRO A 113 4.64 -8.84 4.11
CA PRO A 113 3.91 -8.30 2.98
C PRO A 113 3.49 -6.85 3.25
N ASP A 114 3.55 -6.01 2.23
CA ASP A 114 2.97 -4.68 2.28
C ASP A 114 1.46 -4.78 2.03
N CYS A 115 0.65 -4.39 3.00
CA CYS A 115 -0.82 -4.39 2.95
C CYS A 115 -1.40 -2.97 2.78
N SER A 116 -0.60 -1.98 2.46
CA SER A 116 -1.06 -0.60 2.27
C SER A 116 -1.83 -0.39 0.96
N LEU A 117 -1.72 -1.32 0.01
CA LEU A 117 -2.26 -1.20 -1.34
C LEU A 117 -3.79 -1.27 -1.35
N LYS A 118 -4.45 -0.12 -1.39
CA LYS A 118 -5.90 -0.01 -1.59
C LYS A 118 -6.20 0.14 -3.08
N VAL A 119 -7.06 -0.73 -3.61
CA VAL A 119 -7.49 -0.68 -5.03
C VAL A 119 -8.55 0.39 -5.18
N ASP A 120 -8.11 1.60 -5.50
CA ASP A 120 -8.96 2.78 -5.63
C ASP A 120 -8.48 3.62 -6.83
N SER A 121 -9.37 3.81 -7.81
CA SER A 121 -9.07 4.55 -9.05
C SER A 121 -8.72 6.02 -8.84
N LYS A 122 -9.03 6.58 -7.65
CA LYS A 122 -8.72 7.97 -7.30
C LYS A 122 -7.32 8.15 -6.72
N THR A 123 -6.75 7.10 -6.13
CA THR A 123 -5.46 7.14 -5.43
C THR A 123 -4.35 6.42 -6.17
N LEU A 124 -4.66 5.33 -6.87
CA LEU A 124 -3.68 4.62 -7.70
C LEU A 124 -3.53 5.29 -9.07
N SER A 125 -2.30 5.32 -9.59
CA SER A 125 -2.11 5.67 -11.00
C SER A 125 -2.86 4.69 -11.90
N SER A 126 -3.29 5.15 -13.06
CA SER A 126 -4.07 4.33 -14.01
C SER A 126 -3.36 3.03 -14.39
N THR A 127 -2.04 3.04 -14.50
CA THR A 127 -1.25 1.83 -14.79
C THR A 127 -1.40 0.79 -13.69
N TYR A 128 -1.12 1.15 -12.45
CA TYR A 128 -1.25 0.22 -11.32
C TYR A 128 -2.69 -0.25 -11.14
N TYR A 129 -3.64 0.68 -11.16
CA TYR A 129 -5.05 0.35 -11.02
C TYR A 129 -5.52 -0.68 -12.06
N ASN A 130 -5.23 -0.46 -13.35
CA ASN A 130 -5.68 -1.32 -14.45
C ASN A 130 -5.02 -2.71 -14.42
N GLN A 131 -3.83 -2.84 -13.86
CA GLN A 131 -3.15 -4.12 -13.76
C GLN A 131 -3.55 -4.90 -12.49
N ILE A 132 -3.96 -4.22 -11.44
CA ILE A 132 -4.29 -4.85 -10.15
C ILE A 132 -5.75 -5.22 -10.09
N LYS A 133 -6.66 -4.29 -10.45
CA LYS A 133 -8.10 -4.57 -10.49
C LYS A 133 -8.40 -5.63 -11.55
N GLY A 134 -9.09 -6.69 -11.14
CA GLY A 134 -9.40 -7.84 -11.99
C GLY A 134 -8.31 -8.90 -12.02
N ALA A 135 -7.10 -8.63 -11.52
CA ALA A 135 -6.12 -9.66 -11.26
C ALA A 135 -6.61 -10.61 -10.16
N LYS A 136 -6.02 -11.80 -10.08
CA LYS A 136 -6.32 -12.76 -9.02
C LYS A 136 -5.22 -12.76 -7.96
N ILE A 137 -5.55 -13.12 -6.75
CA ILE A 137 -4.56 -13.46 -5.73
C ILE A 137 -3.61 -14.52 -6.28
N ASN A 138 -2.36 -14.48 -5.90
CA ASN A 138 -1.22 -15.22 -6.43
C ASN A 138 -0.72 -14.74 -7.82
N THR A 139 -1.28 -13.65 -8.38
CA THR A 139 -0.70 -13.00 -9.56
C THR A 139 0.61 -12.31 -9.18
N THR A 140 1.63 -12.49 -10.01
CA THR A 140 2.89 -11.73 -9.96
C THR A 140 2.98 -10.80 -11.15
N ILE A 141 3.17 -9.51 -10.90
CA ILE A 141 3.35 -8.47 -11.91
C ILE A 141 4.70 -7.79 -11.68
N GLY A 142 5.50 -7.66 -12.73
CA GLY A 142 6.70 -6.84 -12.74
C GLY A 142 6.36 -5.43 -13.20
N PHE A 143 6.71 -4.42 -12.41
CA PHE A 143 6.61 -3.00 -12.75
C PHE A 143 8.00 -2.42 -12.96
N GLY A 144 8.19 -1.67 -14.03
CA GLY A 144 9.39 -0.90 -14.26
C GLY A 144 9.37 0.39 -13.47
N VAL A 145 10.47 0.67 -12.80
CA VAL A 145 10.71 1.91 -12.05
C VAL A 145 12.04 2.50 -12.50
N ASN A 146 11.97 3.70 -13.06
CA ASN A 146 13.16 4.45 -13.45
C ASN A 146 13.42 5.55 -12.42
N ALA A 147 14.05 5.20 -11.33
CA ALA A 147 14.37 6.11 -10.22
C ALA A 147 15.84 6.54 -10.25
N GLN A 148 16.45 6.60 -11.44
CA GLN A 148 17.88 6.93 -11.60
C GLN A 148 18.24 8.27 -10.97
N ASP A 149 17.39 9.28 -11.15
CA ASP A 149 17.63 10.64 -10.65
C ASP A 149 17.44 10.78 -9.14
N SER A 150 16.64 9.90 -8.51
CA SER A 150 16.32 9.98 -7.08
C SER A 150 17.08 8.99 -6.21
N SER A 151 17.27 7.75 -6.69
CA SER A 151 17.93 6.67 -5.94
C SER A 151 19.22 6.16 -6.59
N GLY A 152 19.52 6.59 -7.82
CA GLY A 152 20.65 6.09 -8.60
C GLY A 152 20.40 4.70 -9.23
N TYR A 153 19.18 4.19 -9.15
CA TYR A 153 18.82 2.87 -9.65
C TYR A 153 17.58 2.92 -10.53
N SER A 154 17.59 2.09 -11.60
CA SER A 154 16.37 1.68 -12.29
C SER A 154 16.17 0.19 -11.97
N TYR A 155 14.93 -0.22 -11.71
CA TYR A 155 14.67 -1.57 -11.26
C TYR A 155 13.34 -2.12 -11.74
N ILE A 156 13.19 -3.43 -11.67
CA ILE A 156 11.91 -4.11 -11.79
C ILE A 156 11.42 -4.43 -10.38
N LEU A 157 10.23 -3.93 -10.03
CA LEU A 157 9.51 -4.31 -8.84
C LEU A 157 8.54 -5.45 -9.17
N ALA A 158 8.89 -6.68 -8.84
CA ALA A 158 8.01 -7.83 -8.97
C ALA A 158 7.14 -7.94 -7.72
N MET A 159 5.84 -7.69 -7.87
CA MET A 159 4.84 -7.76 -6.80
C MET A 159 3.97 -8.99 -6.98
N THR A 160 3.87 -9.82 -5.95
CA THR A 160 2.93 -10.95 -5.89
C THR A 160 1.82 -10.64 -4.89
N PHE A 161 0.57 -10.65 -5.33
CA PHE A 161 -0.59 -10.40 -4.48
C PHE A 161 -0.93 -11.64 -3.67
N VAL A 162 -0.65 -11.62 -2.37
CA VAL A 162 -0.75 -12.82 -1.52
C VAL A 162 -2.07 -12.94 -0.77
N SER A 163 -2.74 -11.83 -0.51
CA SER A 163 -4.06 -11.83 0.11
C SER A 163 -4.82 -10.53 -0.16
N LYS A 164 -6.12 -10.53 0.11
CA LYS A 164 -6.95 -9.34 0.04
C LYS A 164 -7.95 -9.28 1.18
N SER A 165 -8.39 -8.09 1.52
CA SER A 165 -9.44 -7.82 2.51
C SER A 165 -10.26 -6.60 2.11
N LYS A 166 -11.35 -6.33 2.83
CA LYS A 166 -12.07 -5.05 2.75
C LYS A 166 -11.83 -4.27 4.02
N ASP A 167 -11.56 -2.97 3.88
CA ASP A 167 -11.47 -2.09 5.04
C ASP A 167 -12.79 -2.09 5.81
N LEU A 168 -12.71 -2.22 7.11
CA LEU A 168 -13.89 -2.12 7.98
C LEU A 168 -14.44 -0.70 7.93
N LYS A 169 -15.74 -0.57 7.72
CA LYS A 169 -16.41 0.74 7.72
C LYS A 169 -16.58 1.30 9.13
N LYS A 170 -16.60 0.44 10.15
CA LYS A 170 -16.75 0.80 11.57
C LYS A 170 -16.22 -0.33 12.44
N ALA A 171 -15.90 -0.03 13.69
CA ALA A 171 -15.58 -1.05 14.69
C ALA A 171 -16.79 -1.98 14.91
N THR A 172 -16.51 -3.27 15.01
CA THR A 172 -17.50 -4.33 15.26
C THR A 172 -17.00 -5.23 16.40
N GLY A 173 -17.92 -5.76 17.19
CA GLY A 173 -17.62 -6.60 18.34
C GLY A 173 -18.58 -6.34 19.49
N GLU A 174 -18.15 -6.71 20.68
CA GLU A 174 -18.93 -6.55 21.91
C GLU A 174 -18.65 -5.17 22.56
N GLU A 175 -19.72 -4.43 22.89
CA GLU A 175 -19.57 -3.18 23.64
C GLU A 175 -19.12 -3.45 25.08
N VAL A 176 -18.09 -2.73 25.52
CA VAL A 176 -17.60 -2.78 26.88
C VAL A 176 -18.53 -1.93 27.76
N LYS A 177 -19.16 -2.58 28.75
CA LYS A 177 -20.14 -1.93 29.65
C LYS A 177 -19.47 -1.19 30.81
N ASP A 178 -18.33 -1.72 31.27
CA ASP A 178 -17.61 -1.18 32.42
C ASP A 178 -16.58 -0.13 31.99
N VAL A 179 -17.08 0.98 31.45
CA VAL A 179 -16.25 2.15 31.15
C VAL A 179 -16.28 3.08 32.35
N PRO A 180 -15.11 3.49 32.90
CA PRO A 180 -15.05 4.40 34.04
C PRO A 180 -15.84 5.70 33.79
N ALA A 181 -16.69 6.09 34.73
CA ALA A 181 -17.58 7.25 34.58
C ALA A 181 -16.84 8.59 34.51
N ASN A 182 -15.59 8.61 34.97
CA ASN A 182 -14.71 9.79 34.93
C ASN A 182 -13.94 9.93 33.60
N LEU A 183 -14.20 9.11 32.60
CA LEU A 183 -13.61 9.28 31.25
C LEU A 183 -14.54 10.10 30.35
N PRO A 184 -13.98 10.74 29.32
CA PRO A 184 -14.77 11.32 28.25
C PRO A 184 -15.72 10.30 27.62
N LYS A 185 -16.93 10.72 27.27
CA LYS A 185 -17.94 9.88 26.63
C LYS A 185 -17.79 9.92 25.13
N VAL A 186 -17.66 8.76 24.51
CA VAL A 186 -17.56 8.61 23.06
C VAL A 186 -18.87 8.05 22.51
N THR A 187 -19.46 8.78 21.57
CA THR A 187 -20.60 8.30 20.78
C THR A 187 -20.18 8.06 19.33
N ARG A 188 -20.94 7.28 18.58
CA ARG A 188 -20.58 6.88 17.21
C ARG A 188 -21.77 7.09 16.26
N ALA A 189 -21.52 7.73 15.15
CA ALA A 189 -22.46 7.85 14.05
C ALA A 189 -22.70 6.48 13.37
N LYS A 190 -23.71 6.37 12.50
CA LYS A 190 -24.03 5.13 11.76
C LYS A 190 -22.86 4.61 10.93
N ASN A 191 -22.04 5.49 10.39
CA ASN A 191 -20.82 5.13 9.63
C ASN A 191 -19.63 4.78 10.52
N GLY A 192 -19.76 4.92 11.86
CA GLY A 192 -18.73 4.64 12.84
C GLY A 192 -17.89 5.85 13.25
N LYS A 193 -18.03 7.03 12.62
CA LYS A 193 -17.28 8.24 13.02
C LYS A 193 -17.57 8.55 14.50
N PRO A 194 -16.52 8.65 15.34
CA PRO A 194 -16.70 8.98 16.74
C PRO A 194 -16.93 10.48 16.95
N SER A 195 -17.64 10.82 18.01
CA SER A 195 -17.69 12.15 18.62
C SER A 195 -17.47 12.02 20.12
N ILE A 196 -16.96 13.08 20.74
CA ILE A 196 -16.58 13.07 22.15
C ILE A 196 -17.37 14.13 22.93
N ASP A 197 -17.79 13.78 24.14
CA ASP A 197 -18.16 14.68 25.20
C ASP A 197 -17.09 14.54 26.30
N MET A 198 -16.39 15.62 26.60
CA MET A 198 -15.32 15.60 27.59
C MET A 198 -15.80 15.26 29.00
N ASN A 199 -17.12 15.29 29.27
CA ASN A 199 -17.71 14.89 30.55
C ASN A 199 -17.07 15.62 31.74
N GLY A 200 -16.72 16.90 31.55
CA GLY A 200 -16.05 17.72 32.58
C GLY A 200 -14.57 17.37 32.80
N GLN A 201 -14.01 16.45 31.97
CA GLN A 201 -12.60 16.07 32.06
C GLN A 201 -11.72 17.11 31.33
N GLY A 202 -10.53 17.32 31.85
CA GLY A 202 -9.52 18.21 31.29
C GLY A 202 -8.21 17.45 31.00
N SER A 203 -7.09 18.08 31.34
CA SER A 203 -5.77 17.45 31.22
C SER A 203 -5.63 16.27 32.19
N VAL A 204 -4.87 15.27 31.78
CA VAL A 204 -4.53 14.08 32.55
C VAL A 204 -3.01 13.99 32.73
N ASP A 205 -2.56 13.40 33.83
CA ASP A 205 -1.14 13.29 34.18
C ASP A 205 -0.48 12.03 33.56
N SER A 206 -1.29 11.13 33.01
CA SER A 206 -0.81 9.86 32.44
C SER A 206 -1.66 9.43 31.26
N LEU A 207 -1.07 8.57 30.40
CA LEU A 207 -1.79 7.93 29.30
C LEU A 207 -2.84 6.95 29.86
N ILE A 208 -4.07 7.13 29.44
CA ILE A 208 -5.18 6.22 29.74
C ILE A 208 -5.64 5.58 28.44
N SER A 209 -5.71 4.25 28.42
CA SER A 209 -6.23 3.47 27.28
C SER A 209 -7.50 2.74 27.72
N GLN A 210 -8.61 3.00 27.03
CA GLN A 210 -9.90 2.37 27.31
C GLN A 210 -10.50 1.74 26.04
N THR A 211 -10.67 0.41 26.07
CA THR A 211 -11.40 -0.28 25.01
C THR A 211 -12.90 0.00 25.14
N LEU A 212 -13.53 0.44 24.06
CA LEU A 212 -14.98 0.69 24.01
C LEU A 212 -15.75 -0.40 23.27
N ILE A 213 -15.11 -1.04 22.29
CA ILE A 213 -15.64 -2.22 21.59
C ILE A 213 -14.52 -3.26 21.56
N LYS A 214 -14.81 -4.44 22.10
CA LYS A 214 -13.91 -5.59 22.04
C LYS A 214 -14.15 -6.33 20.73
N GLY A 215 -13.20 -6.22 19.80
CA GLY A 215 -13.23 -6.94 18.53
C GLY A 215 -13.08 -8.46 18.74
N ASN A 216 -13.54 -9.21 17.75
CA ASN A 216 -13.44 -10.67 17.69
C ASN A 216 -12.44 -11.16 16.65
N GLY A 217 -11.63 -10.25 16.08
CA GLY A 217 -10.58 -10.56 15.12
C GLY A 217 -9.35 -11.23 15.78
N ALA A 218 -8.35 -11.50 14.95
CA ALA A 218 -7.08 -12.02 15.42
C ALA A 218 -6.41 -11.04 16.39
N LYS A 219 -5.69 -11.58 17.39
CA LYS A 219 -4.88 -10.76 18.29
C LYS A 219 -3.70 -10.16 17.52
N LEU A 220 -3.51 -8.87 17.67
CA LEU A 220 -2.39 -8.15 17.06
C LEU A 220 -1.08 -8.47 17.78
N THR A 221 0.00 -8.44 17.02
CA THR A 221 1.38 -8.65 17.48
C THR A 221 2.26 -7.52 16.95
N ASP A 222 3.47 -7.41 17.46
CA ASP A 222 4.53 -6.49 17.03
C ASP A 222 5.02 -6.68 15.58
N LYS A 223 4.45 -7.66 14.86
CA LYS A 223 4.75 -7.94 13.45
C LYS A 223 3.62 -7.52 12.51
N ASN A 224 2.58 -6.90 13.06
CA ASN A 224 1.42 -6.51 12.27
C ASN A 224 1.46 -5.01 11.95
N THR A 225 1.19 -4.68 10.70
CA THR A 225 0.75 -3.35 10.30
C THR A 225 -0.76 -3.26 10.51
N VAL A 226 -1.22 -2.25 11.23
CA VAL A 226 -2.64 -2.01 11.47
C VAL A 226 -3.14 -0.85 10.62
N VAL A 227 -4.33 -1.01 10.05
CA VAL A 227 -5.03 0.01 9.28
C VAL A 227 -6.07 0.66 10.18
N VAL A 228 -5.89 1.94 10.49
CA VAL A 228 -6.64 2.62 11.54
C VAL A 228 -7.43 3.82 11.00
N LYS A 229 -8.67 3.97 11.45
CA LYS A 229 -9.39 5.25 11.41
C LYS A 229 -9.36 5.87 12.80
N TYR A 230 -9.11 7.17 12.87
CA TYR A 230 -8.99 7.89 14.14
C TYR A 230 -9.61 9.27 14.07
N THR A 231 -9.92 9.81 15.22
CA THR A 231 -10.22 11.24 15.43
C THR A 231 -9.52 11.71 16.70
N GLY A 232 -8.84 12.82 16.62
CA GLY A 232 -8.13 13.44 17.73
C GLY A 232 -8.82 14.71 18.22
N TRP A 233 -8.92 14.87 19.55
CA TRP A 233 -9.44 16.05 20.21
C TRP A 233 -8.44 16.57 21.23
N LEU A 234 -8.42 17.87 21.40
CA LEU A 234 -7.75 18.54 22.51
C LEU A 234 -8.53 18.31 23.80
N THR A 235 -7.93 18.61 24.94
CA THR A 235 -8.55 18.46 26.28
C THR A 235 -9.74 19.39 26.52
N ASP A 236 -9.94 20.39 25.67
CA ASP A 236 -11.14 21.25 25.64
C ASP A 236 -12.27 20.67 24.76
N GLY A 237 -12.06 19.50 24.16
CA GLY A 237 -13.03 18.85 23.27
C GLY A 237 -12.95 19.30 21.81
N LYS A 238 -12.06 20.24 21.47
CA LYS A 238 -11.90 20.71 20.09
C LYS A 238 -11.19 19.65 19.24
N GLN A 239 -11.84 19.21 18.16
CA GLN A 239 -11.23 18.30 17.20
C GLN A 239 -10.05 19.00 16.49
N PHE A 240 -8.89 18.37 16.46
CA PHE A 240 -7.73 18.87 15.73
C PHE A 240 -7.41 18.04 14.49
N ASP A 241 -7.80 16.75 14.46
CA ASP A 241 -7.60 15.91 13.30
C ASP A 241 -8.60 14.74 13.24
N SER A 242 -8.91 14.25 12.02
CA SER A 242 -9.76 13.09 11.79
C SER A 242 -9.52 12.47 10.43
N SER A 243 -9.16 11.20 10.39
CA SER A 243 -9.08 10.42 9.15
C SER A 243 -10.47 10.17 8.54
N TRP A 244 -11.52 10.23 9.33
CA TRP A 244 -12.91 10.12 8.86
C TRP A 244 -13.31 11.30 7.96
N ASP A 245 -12.81 12.51 8.25
CA ASP A 245 -13.13 13.70 7.46
C ASP A 245 -12.42 13.74 6.11
N ARG A 246 -11.33 12.98 6.00
CA ARG A 246 -10.58 12.80 4.76
C ARG A 246 -10.96 11.53 4.01
N ASP A 247 -11.91 10.75 4.52
CA ASP A 247 -12.25 9.40 4.04
C ASP A 247 -11.01 8.51 3.82
N SER A 248 -10.05 8.61 4.73
CA SER A 248 -8.76 7.93 4.68
C SER A 248 -8.55 7.02 5.90
N THR A 249 -7.49 6.25 5.85
CA THR A 249 -6.92 5.49 6.96
C THR A 249 -5.48 5.89 7.15
N ILE A 250 -4.90 5.53 8.26
CA ILE A 250 -3.45 5.50 8.45
C ILE A 250 -3.01 4.06 8.66
N ASP A 251 -1.83 3.73 8.18
CA ASP A 251 -1.19 2.46 8.44
C ASP A 251 -0.11 2.68 9.50
N ALA A 252 -0.07 1.81 10.52
CA ALA A 252 0.89 1.89 11.60
C ALA A 252 1.45 0.51 11.91
N ASP A 253 2.76 0.40 11.99
CA ASP A 253 3.44 -0.80 12.48
C ASP A 253 3.40 -0.83 14.01
N LEU A 254 3.19 -2.01 14.59
CA LEU A 254 3.11 -2.24 16.04
C LEU A 254 4.45 -2.64 16.62
#